data_8fdcb092b1dfa050d1a438fa79d9c8e3
#
_entry.id   8fdcb092b1dfa050d1a438fa79d9c8e3
#
_cell.length_a   1.000
_cell.length_b   1.000
_cell.length_c   1.000
_cell.angle_alpha   90.00
_cell.angle_beta   90.00
_cell.angle_gamma   90.00
#
_symmetry.space_group_name_H-M   'P 1'
#
loop_
_entity.id
_entity.type
_entity.pdbx_description
1 polymer ?
#
loop_
_entity_poly.entity_id
_entity_poly.type
_entity_poly.pdbx_seq_one_letter_code
_entity_poly.pdbx_strand_id
1 'polypeptide(L)'
;MKKAKTGGLGRGLGALGLGKDALALPTDTPPEKKTETAAAPAGIPAELSIDVIQPNRFQPRREFDEAALEELRESIAQHGILQPVTVRDIGAGKYELIAGERRLRAAKMAGLTTVPAIFRTANDAEMAEMALIENLQREDLNPIEEAHAYQRLLTEFKLSQEQLARRVARSRSAIANSVRLLRLAKEVQAFIANGVLTMGQARPLLALETAALQREAAEYIQEHELSARGVEALIKRLAKDPNALKKSAPPKAEKKPDLFVREAEERLTRSLGTKVRIQTGREEGKGRLEISYFSAEDLERLLSLLTTSADGAAKEDKRAALRAFSTQKFTV
;
A
#
# COMPACT_ATOMS: atom_id res chain seq x y z
N MET A 1 -12.94 58.63 -40.80
CA MET A 1 -12.08 59.42 -39.88
C MET A 1 -11.94 58.73 -38.57
N LYS A 2 -10.79 58.08 -38.30
CA LYS A 2 -10.23 57.85 -36.94
C LYS A 2 -8.83 57.26 -37.13
N LYS A 3 -7.83 57.98 -36.61
CA LYS A 3 -6.39 57.82 -36.75
C LYS A 3 -5.87 56.55 -36.06
N ALA A 4 -5.02 55.81 -36.72
CA ALA A 4 -4.12 54.83 -36.14
C ALA A 4 -3.00 55.51 -35.36
N LYS A 5 -2.69 55.02 -34.15
CA LYS A 5 -1.50 55.39 -33.38
C LYS A 5 -0.51 54.21 -33.41
N THR A 6 0.55 54.41 -34.16
CA THR A 6 1.79 53.64 -34.06
C THR A 6 2.55 54.10 -32.83
N GLY A 7 2.85 53.16 -31.89
CA GLY A 7 3.69 53.39 -30.71
C GLY A 7 5.00 52.65 -30.87
N GLY A 8 6.11 53.40 -30.94
CA GLY A 8 7.45 52.90 -31.23
C GLY A 8 8.12 52.18 -30.06
N LEU A 9 8.78 51.07 -30.36
CA LEU A 9 9.86 50.50 -29.60
C LEU A 9 11.13 51.36 -29.75
N GLY A 10 11.63 51.90 -28.67
CA GLY A 10 12.90 52.59 -28.76
C GLY A 10 13.25 53.53 -27.61
N ARG A 11 13.23 53.05 -26.37
CA ARG A 11 13.88 53.79 -25.26
C ARG A 11 14.13 52.83 -24.07
N GLY A 12 15.39 52.32 -24.01
CA GLY A 12 15.78 51.41 -22.87
C GLY A 12 17.22 50.92 -22.89
N LEU A 13 18.07 51.38 -23.79
CA LEU A 13 19.47 50.95 -23.85
C LEU A 13 20.49 52.01 -23.39
N GLY A 14 20.08 53.00 -22.62
CA GLY A 14 20.94 54.09 -22.18
C GLY A 14 21.39 54.08 -20.73
N ALA A 15 21.11 53.00 -19.94
CA ALA A 15 21.37 52.97 -18.50
C ALA A 15 22.36 51.91 -18.02
N LEU A 16 23.19 51.36 -18.94
CA LEU A 16 24.35 50.52 -18.58
C LEU A 16 25.64 51.31 -18.91
N GLY A 17 26.07 52.10 -17.92
CA GLY A 17 27.31 52.87 -17.96
C GLY A 17 28.53 51.95 -18.07
N LEU A 18 28.98 51.72 -19.28
CA LEU A 18 30.33 51.21 -19.57
C LEU A 18 31.26 52.38 -19.70
N GLY A 19 31.86 52.78 -18.56
CA GLY A 19 33.01 53.67 -18.54
C GLY A 19 34.22 53.00 -19.19
N LYS A 20 34.74 53.66 -20.19
CA LYS A 20 36.08 53.40 -20.72
C LYS A 20 37.09 53.85 -19.67
N ASP A 21 37.73 52.90 -18.99
CA ASP A 21 39.08 53.06 -18.41
C ASP A 21 39.39 51.78 -17.61
N ALA A 22 40.34 51.05 -18.12
CA ALA A 22 41.35 50.30 -17.37
C ALA A 22 41.87 49.10 -18.15
N LEU A 23 42.68 49.38 -19.15
CA LEU A 23 43.78 48.47 -19.51
C LEU A 23 44.92 48.73 -18.51
N ALA A 24 45.06 47.85 -17.53
CA ALA A 24 46.29 47.67 -16.78
C ALA A 24 46.35 46.22 -16.32
N LEU A 25 47.24 45.47 -16.96
CA LEU A 25 47.67 44.16 -16.50
C LEU A 25 48.63 44.36 -15.32
N PRO A 26 48.49 43.59 -14.25
CA PRO A 26 49.60 43.26 -13.38
C PRO A 26 49.91 41.75 -13.45
N THR A 27 51.21 41.52 -13.58
CA THR A 27 51.97 40.29 -13.58
C THR A 27 51.82 39.49 -12.24
N ASP A 28 51.73 38.19 -12.47
CA ASP A 28 52.16 37.05 -11.62
C ASP A 28 52.49 37.26 -10.10
N THR A 29 51.66 36.65 -9.30
CA THR A 29 52.07 35.81 -8.15
C THR A 29 50.96 34.84 -7.82
N PRO A 30 51.18 33.49 -7.65
CA PRO A 30 50.11 32.56 -7.32
C PRO A 30 49.76 32.72 -5.83
N PRO A 31 48.50 32.97 -5.46
CA PRO A 31 48.15 32.85 -4.06
C PRO A 31 47.91 31.37 -3.70
N GLU A 32 48.53 30.99 -2.62
CA GLU A 32 48.29 29.76 -1.86
C GLU A 32 46.77 29.47 -1.77
N LYS A 33 46.40 28.27 -2.19
CA LYS A 33 45.05 27.70 -1.98
C LYS A 33 44.77 27.58 -0.47
N LYS A 34 44.23 28.60 0.15
CA LYS A 34 43.37 28.43 1.31
C LYS A 34 42.06 27.82 0.84
N THR A 35 41.88 26.57 1.10
CA THR A 35 40.60 25.84 0.95
C THR A 35 39.62 26.42 1.97
N GLU A 36 38.99 27.54 1.65
CA GLU A 36 37.73 27.94 2.26
C GLU A 36 36.65 27.02 1.67
N THR A 37 36.20 26.07 2.45
CA THR A 37 35.05 25.24 2.14
C THR A 37 33.82 26.15 2.14
N ALA A 38 33.58 26.81 1.02
CA ALA A 38 32.33 27.53 0.79
C ALA A 38 31.19 26.52 0.86
N ALA A 39 30.26 26.70 1.79
CA ALA A 39 29.05 25.91 1.88
C ALA A 39 28.34 25.95 0.51
N ALA A 40 28.25 24.80 -0.17
CA ALA A 40 27.61 24.71 -1.46
C ALA A 40 26.14 25.13 -1.34
N PRO A 41 25.61 25.90 -2.29
CA PRO A 41 24.22 26.38 -2.23
C PRO A 41 23.26 25.20 -2.19
N ALA A 42 22.27 25.27 -1.30
CA ALA A 42 21.27 24.22 -1.13
C ALA A 42 20.56 23.92 -2.46
N GLY A 43 20.58 22.64 -2.87
CA GLY A 43 19.80 22.15 -4.03
C GLY A 43 20.59 21.95 -5.32
N ILE A 44 21.85 22.37 -5.45
CA ILE A 44 22.71 22.10 -6.61
C ILE A 44 23.58 20.88 -6.28
N PRO A 45 23.61 19.83 -7.14
CA PRO A 45 24.53 18.71 -6.94
C PRO A 45 25.99 19.17 -7.01
N ALA A 46 26.78 18.78 -6.01
CA ALA A 46 28.22 19.00 -6.01
C ALA A 46 28.93 17.68 -5.70
N GLU A 47 30.14 17.52 -6.26
CA GLU A 47 30.98 16.37 -5.99
C GLU A 47 31.50 16.42 -4.54
N LEU A 48 31.26 15.36 -3.79
CA LEU A 48 31.67 15.24 -2.38
C LEU A 48 32.51 13.96 -2.20
N SER A 49 33.63 14.07 -1.50
CA SER A 49 34.43 12.89 -1.14
C SER A 49 33.64 11.93 -0.28
N ILE A 50 33.72 10.64 -0.60
CA ILE A 50 33.01 9.58 0.15
C ILE A 50 33.50 9.49 1.60
N ASP A 51 34.76 9.81 1.86
CA ASP A 51 35.39 9.70 3.19
C ASP A 51 34.83 10.70 4.20
N VAL A 52 34.31 11.84 3.74
CA VAL A 52 33.73 12.85 4.63
C VAL A 52 32.24 12.60 4.91
N ILE A 53 31.63 11.60 4.25
CA ILE A 53 30.21 11.26 4.42
C ILE A 53 30.07 10.17 5.49
N GLN A 54 29.38 10.49 6.59
CA GLN A 54 29.01 9.55 7.64
C GLN A 54 27.61 8.96 7.34
N PRO A 55 27.40 7.65 7.65
CA PRO A 55 26.08 7.05 7.53
C PRO A 55 25.09 7.69 8.50
N ASN A 56 23.80 7.63 8.15
CA ASN A 56 22.72 8.13 8.99
C ASN A 56 22.59 7.29 10.27
N ARG A 57 22.74 7.89 11.44
CA ARG A 57 22.58 7.22 12.75
C ARG A 57 21.15 6.79 13.06
N PHE A 58 20.15 7.35 12.36
CA PHE A 58 18.74 7.01 12.51
C PHE A 58 18.27 5.96 11.49
N GLN A 59 19.18 5.42 10.65
CA GLN A 59 18.85 4.45 9.61
C GLN A 59 18.43 3.10 10.24
N PRO A 60 17.18 2.66 10.06
CA PRO A 60 16.69 1.40 10.65
C PRO A 60 17.18 0.16 9.92
N ARG A 61 17.56 0.29 8.63
CA ARG A 61 17.95 -0.84 7.79
C ARG A 61 19.37 -1.27 8.06
N ARG A 62 19.53 -2.44 8.71
CA ARG A 62 20.84 -3.06 9.01
C ARG A 62 21.20 -4.14 8.00
N GLU A 63 20.24 -4.82 7.44
CA GLU A 63 20.43 -5.90 6.48
C GLU A 63 20.18 -5.38 5.06
N PHE A 64 21.12 -5.61 4.18
CA PHE A 64 21.05 -5.27 2.77
C PHE A 64 21.20 -6.56 1.98
N ASP A 65 20.37 -6.76 1.00
CA ASP A 65 20.50 -7.84 0.04
C ASP A 65 21.81 -7.63 -0.76
N GLU A 66 22.75 -8.53 -0.54
CA GLU A 66 24.08 -8.47 -1.15
C GLU A 66 24.00 -8.56 -2.68
N ALA A 67 23.12 -9.41 -3.20
CA ALA A 67 22.96 -9.57 -4.64
C ALA A 67 22.45 -8.26 -5.30
N ALA A 68 21.41 -7.66 -4.68
CA ALA A 68 20.87 -6.38 -5.16
C ALA A 68 21.84 -5.19 -4.96
N LEU A 69 22.81 -5.30 -4.04
CA LEU A 69 23.85 -4.30 -3.84
C LEU A 69 24.95 -4.44 -4.90
N GLU A 70 25.29 -5.69 -5.25
CA GLU A 70 26.28 -5.99 -6.28
C GLU A 70 25.81 -5.55 -7.68
N GLU A 71 24.54 -5.80 -8.02
CA GLU A 71 23.93 -5.30 -9.27
C GLU A 71 24.02 -3.77 -9.35
N LEU A 72 23.72 -3.08 -8.24
CA LEU A 72 23.83 -1.63 -8.17
C LEU A 72 25.27 -1.15 -8.27
N ARG A 73 26.25 -1.88 -7.72
CA ARG A 73 27.68 -1.62 -7.87
C ARG A 73 28.11 -1.65 -9.34
N GLU A 74 27.68 -2.71 -10.06
CA GLU A 74 28.01 -2.83 -11.50
C GLU A 74 27.41 -1.70 -12.32
N SER A 75 26.16 -1.34 -12.05
CA SER A 75 25.50 -0.21 -12.70
C SER A 75 26.23 1.11 -12.42
N ILE A 76 26.66 1.35 -11.18
CA ILE A 76 27.40 2.57 -10.80
C ILE A 76 28.80 2.56 -11.41
N ALA A 77 29.47 1.42 -11.52
CA ALA A 77 30.77 1.33 -12.19
C ALA A 77 30.70 1.68 -13.70
N GLN A 78 29.58 1.36 -14.36
CA GLN A 78 29.39 1.63 -15.78
C GLN A 78 28.91 3.06 -16.08
N HIS A 79 27.96 3.57 -15.29
CA HIS A 79 27.23 4.80 -15.62
C HIS A 79 27.44 5.92 -14.59
N GLY A 80 28.17 5.66 -13.50
CA GLY A 80 28.26 6.59 -12.37
C GLY A 80 26.95 6.66 -11.56
N ILE A 81 26.89 7.62 -10.66
CA ILE A 81 25.70 7.87 -9.84
C ILE A 81 24.79 8.88 -10.56
N LEU A 82 23.72 8.42 -11.18
CA LEU A 82 22.76 9.28 -11.88
C LEU A 82 21.89 10.10 -10.91
N GLN A 83 21.53 9.55 -9.77
CA GLN A 83 20.77 10.23 -8.74
C GLN A 83 21.67 10.59 -7.56
N PRO A 84 21.91 11.90 -7.28
CA PRO A 84 22.75 12.34 -6.18
C PRO A 84 22.30 11.77 -4.81
N VAL A 85 23.25 11.57 -3.90
CA VAL A 85 22.93 11.32 -2.50
C VAL A 85 22.54 12.64 -1.83
N THR A 86 21.74 12.58 -0.78
CA THR A 86 21.36 13.77 -0.02
C THR A 86 22.11 13.76 1.30
N VAL A 87 22.77 14.85 1.63
CA VAL A 87 23.60 15.00 2.83
C VAL A 87 23.26 16.27 3.59
N ARG A 88 23.58 16.31 4.89
CA ARG A 88 23.59 17.54 5.70
C ARG A 88 24.99 17.81 6.24
N ASP A 89 25.30 19.05 6.42
CA ASP A 89 26.53 19.50 7.08
C ASP A 89 26.37 19.29 8.60
N ILE A 90 27.34 18.61 9.20
CA ILE A 90 27.45 18.42 10.67
C ILE A 90 28.63 19.18 11.26
N GLY A 91 29.27 20.04 10.48
CA GLY A 91 30.41 20.83 10.87
C GLY A 91 31.75 20.11 10.68
N ALA A 92 32.81 20.86 10.84
CA ALA A 92 34.19 20.38 10.68
C ALA A 92 34.49 19.69 9.35
N GLY A 93 33.81 20.09 8.25
CA GLY A 93 33.97 19.49 6.91
C GLY A 93 33.48 18.05 6.82
N LYS A 94 32.62 17.63 7.74
CA LYS A 94 31.97 16.32 7.73
C LYS A 94 30.47 16.46 7.38
N TYR A 95 29.95 15.46 6.73
CA TYR A 95 28.55 15.40 6.27
C TYR A 95 27.89 14.12 6.76
N GLU A 96 26.63 14.20 7.08
CA GLU A 96 25.82 13.03 7.44
C GLU A 96 24.81 12.76 6.31
N LEU A 97 24.70 11.50 5.93
CA LEU A 97 23.81 11.05 4.88
C LEU A 97 22.34 11.19 5.34
N ILE A 98 21.50 11.86 4.54
CA ILE A 98 20.05 11.90 4.74
C ILE A 98 19.39 10.75 3.99
N ALA A 99 19.72 10.60 2.68
CA ALA A 99 19.15 9.57 1.82
C ALA A 99 20.18 9.09 0.79
N GLY A 100 20.09 7.80 0.42
CA GLY A 100 20.95 7.19 -0.59
C GLY A 100 21.97 6.21 -0.06
N GLU A 101 21.75 5.56 1.10
CA GLU A 101 22.67 4.60 1.74
C GLU A 101 23.14 3.50 0.78
N ARG A 102 22.22 2.88 0.01
CA ARG A 102 22.56 1.85 -0.97
C ARG A 102 23.50 2.38 -2.05
N ARG A 103 23.25 3.61 -2.54
CA ARG A 103 24.10 4.26 -3.56
C ARG A 103 25.48 4.57 -3.02
N LEU A 104 25.56 5.08 -1.80
CA LEU A 104 26.85 5.37 -1.15
C LEU A 104 27.66 4.10 -0.93
N ARG A 105 27.03 3.00 -0.49
CA ARG A 105 27.72 1.71 -0.30
C ARG A 105 28.19 1.11 -1.62
N ALA A 106 27.31 1.07 -2.62
CA ALA A 106 27.64 0.57 -3.93
C ALA A 106 28.76 1.41 -4.60
N ALA A 107 28.77 2.72 -4.40
CA ALA A 107 29.85 3.59 -4.85
C ALA A 107 31.21 3.27 -4.18
N LYS A 108 31.19 3.01 -2.88
CA LYS A 108 32.39 2.54 -2.14
C LYS A 108 32.88 1.20 -2.68
N MET A 109 31.97 0.25 -2.94
CA MET A 109 32.31 -1.05 -3.49
C MET A 109 32.83 -0.94 -4.93
N ALA A 110 32.32 0.03 -5.72
CA ALA A 110 32.80 0.34 -7.08
C ALA A 110 34.15 1.10 -7.10
N GLY A 111 34.72 1.46 -5.93
CA GLY A 111 36.00 2.16 -5.83
C GLY A 111 35.95 3.65 -6.18
N LEU A 112 34.77 4.27 -6.20
CA LEU A 112 34.66 5.71 -6.40
C LEU A 112 35.21 6.47 -5.21
N THR A 113 35.87 7.59 -5.47
CA THR A 113 36.41 8.51 -4.43
C THR A 113 35.46 9.65 -4.12
N THR A 114 34.57 10.01 -5.07
CA THR A 114 33.60 11.08 -4.95
C THR A 114 32.21 10.60 -5.39
N VAL A 115 31.18 11.28 -4.90
CA VAL A 115 29.79 11.06 -5.27
C VAL A 115 29.07 12.40 -5.44
N PRO A 116 28.14 12.53 -6.38
CA PRO A 116 27.29 13.70 -6.49
C PRO A 116 26.37 13.78 -5.27
N ALA A 117 26.39 14.89 -4.57
CA ALA A 117 25.63 15.11 -3.33
C ALA A 117 24.79 16.39 -3.42
N ILE A 118 23.59 16.35 -2.88
CA ILE A 118 22.72 17.51 -2.66
C ILE A 118 22.74 17.85 -1.19
N PHE A 119 23.05 19.11 -0.88
CA PHE A 119 23.09 19.60 0.49
C PHE A 119 21.69 20.02 0.93
N ARG A 120 21.28 19.55 2.12
CA ARG A 120 20.07 20.00 2.79
C ARG A 120 20.39 20.39 4.23
N THR A 121 19.82 21.50 4.67
CA THR A 121 19.78 21.86 6.07
C THR A 121 18.66 21.03 6.73
N ALA A 122 18.99 20.18 7.67
CA ALA A 122 18.04 19.41 8.45
C ALA A 122 18.58 19.26 9.87
N ASN A 123 17.73 19.48 10.85
CA ASN A 123 18.05 19.19 12.24
C ASN A 123 17.87 17.68 12.54
N ASP A 124 18.29 17.24 13.73
CA ASP A 124 18.20 15.81 14.10
C ASP A 124 16.76 15.27 14.10
N ALA A 125 15.79 16.10 14.49
CA ALA A 125 14.38 15.72 14.49
C ALA A 125 13.85 15.55 13.06
N GLU A 126 14.19 16.46 12.15
CA GLU A 126 13.83 16.36 10.73
C GLU A 126 14.49 15.15 10.06
N MET A 127 15.73 14.84 10.43
CA MET A 127 16.43 13.64 9.97
C MET A 127 15.72 12.36 10.39
N ALA A 128 15.37 12.26 11.66
CA ALA A 128 14.67 11.10 12.22
C ALA A 128 13.26 10.97 11.62
N GLU A 129 12.57 12.09 11.40
CA GLU A 129 11.27 12.12 10.72
C GLU A 129 11.37 11.60 9.28
N MET A 130 12.34 12.13 8.50
CA MET A 130 12.54 11.70 7.11
C MET A 130 12.90 10.22 7.02
N ALA A 131 13.77 9.72 7.89
CA ALA A 131 14.13 8.30 7.93
C ALA A 131 12.93 7.41 8.28
N LEU A 132 12.04 7.87 9.17
CA LEU A 132 10.84 7.13 9.54
C LEU A 132 9.79 7.13 8.40
N ILE A 133 9.65 8.24 7.69
CA ILE A 133 8.74 8.34 6.51
C ILE A 133 9.27 7.47 5.37
N GLU A 134 10.58 7.46 5.11
CA GLU A 134 11.20 6.60 4.09
C GLU A 134 10.95 5.13 4.40
N ASN A 135 11.19 4.72 5.66
CA ASN A 135 10.93 3.35 6.10
C ASN A 135 9.44 2.96 5.98
N LEU A 136 8.52 3.92 6.21
CA LEU A 136 7.08 3.70 6.09
C LEU A 136 6.62 3.47 4.64
N GLN A 137 7.39 3.92 3.65
CA GLN A 137 7.09 3.72 2.22
C GLN A 137 7.55 2.36 1.69
N ARG A 138 8.08 1.49 2.56
CA ARG A 138 8.44 0.12 2.17
C ARG A 138 7.19 -0.72 1.95
N GLU A 139 7.26 -1.62 0.98
CA GLU A 139 6.14 -2.50 0.60
C GLU A 139 5.97 -3.70 1.55
N ASP A 140 6.99 -4.00 2.37
CA ASP A 140 7.09 -5.18 3.22
C ASP A 140 6.67 -4.96 4.70
N LEU A 141 6.14 -3.79 5.05
CA LEU A 141 5.67 -3.52 6.40
C LEU A 141 4.37 -4.24 6.73
N ASN A 142 4.33 -4.89 7.89
CA ASN A 142 3.07 -5.42 8.40
C ASN A 142 2.15 -4.29 8.96
N PRO A 143 0.83 -4.51 9.06
CA PRO A 143 -0.11 -3.46 9.49
C PRO A 143 0.14 -2.91 10.90
N ILE A 144 0.75 -3.67 11.79
CA ILE A 144 1.07 -3.24 13.16
C ILE A 144 2.35 -2.39 13.18
N GLU A 145 3.36 -2.74 12.38
CA GLU A 145 4.55 -1.92 12.19
C GLU A 145 4.20 -0.57 11.57
N GLU A 146 3.35 -0.56 10.54
CA GLU A 146 2.82 0.65 9.93
C GLU A 146 2.10 1.52 10.97
N ALA A 147 1.25 0.93 11.81
CA ALA A 147 0.54 1.63 12.87
C ALA A 147 1.50 2.24 13.92
N HIS A 148 2.55 1.53 14.32
CA HIS A 148 3.58 2.04 15.22
C HIS A 148 4.35 3.21 14.59
N ALA A 149 4.72 3.11 13.32
CA ALA A 149 5.39 4.21 12.61
C ALA A 149 4.50 5.46 12.57
N TYR A 150 3.21 5.31 12.26
CA TYR A 150 2.26 6.43 12.33
C TYR A 150 2.16 7.01 13.73
N GLN A 151 2.05 6.17 14.75
CA GLN A 151 1.97 6.65 16.14
C GLN A 151 3.21 7.45 16.52
N ARG A 152 4.41 6.99 16.18
CA ARG A 152 5.66 7.70 16.43
C ARG A 152 5.68 9.06 15.74
N LEU A 153 5.28 9.14 14.46
CA LEU A 153 5.19 10.41 13.72
C LEU A 153 4.22 11.41 14.36
N LEU A 154 3.11 10.93 14.90
CA LEU A 154 2.12 11.77 15.58
C LEU A 154 2.60 12.24 16.96
N THR A 155 3.31 11.39 17.74
CA THR A 155 3.67 11.67 19.14
C THR A 155 5.04 12.33 19.27
N GLU A 156 6.09 11.78 18.63
CA GLU A 156 7.46 12.26 18.75
C GLU A 156 7.69 13.53 17.92
N PHE A 157 7.12 13.56 16.68
CA PHE A 157 7.29 14.68 15.77
C PHE A 157 6.10 15.67 15.79
N LYS A 158 5.11 15.43 16.66
CA LYS A 158 3.94 16.32 16.88
C LYS A 158 3.19 16.66 15.59
N LEU A 159 3.19 15.76 14.61
CA LEU A 159 2.43 15.92 13.39
C LEU A 159 0.94 15.76 13.65
N SER A 160 0.10 16.57 13.00
CA SER A 160 -1.33 16.30 12.96
C SER A 160 -1.60 15.11 12.00
N GLN A 161 -2.73 14.39 12.22
CA GLN A 161 -3.14 13.32 11.30
C GLN A 161 -3.31 13.79 9.85
N GLU A 162 -3.67 15.05 9.65
CA GLU A 162 -3.83 15.63 8.32
C GLU A 162 -2.47 15.91 7.64
N GLN A 163 -1.51 16.46 8.40
CA GLN A 163 -0.15 16.68 7.90
C GLN A 163 0.50 15.35 7.53
N LEU A 164 0.37 14.33 8.40
CA LEU A 164 0.88 13.00 8.14
C LEU A 164 0.24 12.39 6.89
N ALA A 165 -1.09 12.49 6.75
CA ALA A 165 -1.84 11.98 5.60
C ALA A 165 -1.32 12.54 4.27
N ARG A 166 -1.04 13.84 4.22
CA ARG A 166 -0.46 14.49 3.03
C ARG A 166 0.95 13.99 2.73
N ARG A 167 1.81 13.79 3.77
CA ARG A 167 3.20 13.35 3.59
C ARG A 167 3.34 11.92 3.11
N VAL A 168 2.43 11.03 3.55
CA VAL A 168 2.47 9.60 3.20
C VAL A 168 1.49 9.21 2.09
N ALA A 169 0.83 10.19 1.47
CA ALA A 169 -0.18 9.98 0.41
C ALA A 169 -1.30 8.99 0.81
N ARG A 170 -1.74 9.04 2.08
CA ARG A 170 -2.84 8.23 2.61
C ARG A 170 -4.00 9.12 3.08
N SER A 171 -5.19 8.55 3.24
CA SER A 171 -6.29 9.30 3.83
C SER A 171 -6.11 9.44 5.36
N ARG A 172 -6.57 10.57 5.93
CA ARG A 172 -6.60 10.77 7.38
C ARG A 172 -7.32 9.62 8.11
N SER A 173 -8.41 9.12 7.52
CA SER A 173 -9.18 8.02 8.10
C SER A 173 -8.40 6.69 8.09
N ALA A 174 -7.58 6.43 7.06
CA ALA A 174 -6.73 5.25 7.02
C ALA A 174 -5.71 5.29 8.17
N ILE A 175 -4.99 6.41 8.35
CA ILE A 175 -4.03 6.59 9.45
C ILE A 175 -4.71 6.42 10.81
N ALA A 176 -5.85 7.09 11.03
CA ALA A 176 -6.59 6.96 12.28
C ALA A 176 -7.00 5.52 12.56
N ASN A 177 -7.44 4.76 11.54
CA ASN A 177 -7.79 3.36 11.67
C ASN A 177 -6.59 2.48 11.98
N SER A 178 -5.44 2.67 11.31
CA SER A 178 -4.20 1.93 11.60
C SER A 178 -3.75 2.16 13.04
N VAL A 179 -3.66 3.42 13.48
CA VAL A 179 -3.25 3.75 14.86
C VAL A 179 -4.22 3.17 15.90
N ARG A 180 -5.51 3.09 15.61
CA ARG A 180 -6.49 2.47 16.52
C ARG A 180 -6.23 0.99 16.75
N LEU A 181 -5.63 0.26 15.81
CA LEU A 181 -5.29 -1.16 15.98
C LEU A 181 -4.35 -1.39 17.16
N LEU A 182 -3.50 -0.41 17.50
CA LEU A 182 -2.61 -0.50 18.65
C LEU A 182 -3.32 -0.49 20.01
N ARG A 183 -4.62 -0.23 20.04
CA ARG A 183 -5.47 -0.36 21.26
C ARG A 183 -5.99 -1.77 21.49
N LEU A 184 -5.83 -2.66 20.51
CA LEU A 184 -6.18 -4.07 20.67
C LEU A 184 -5.21 -4.77 21.62
N ALA A 185 -5.64 -5.88 22.21
CA ALA A 185 -4.78 -6.75 22.99
C ALA A 185 -3.56 -7.18 22.18
N LYS A 186 -2.40 -7.34 22.83
CA LYS A 186 -1.13 -7.66 22.15
C LYS A 186 -1.19 -8.96 21.34
N GLU A 187 -1.93 -9.94 21.84
CA GLU A 187 -2.14 -11.21 21.15
C GLU A 187 -2.93 -11.02 19.85
N VAL A 188 -3.93 -10.13 19.86
CA VAL A 188 -4.71 -9.79 18.65
C VAL A 188 -3.85 -9.01 17.67
N GLN A 189 -2.99 -8.11 18.17
CA GLN A 189 -2.02 -7.41 17.32
C GLN A 189 -1.06 -8.41 16.65
N ALA A 190 -0.60 -9.44 17.37
CA ALA A 190 0.22 -10.51 16.78
C ALA A 190 -0.51 -11.29 15.68
N PHE A 191 -1.80 -11.58 15.84
CA PHE A 191 -2.60 -12.20 14.77
C PHE A 191 -2.68 -11.33 13.51
N ILE A 192 -2.78 -10.01 13.67
CA ILE A 192 -2.78 -9.07 12.54
C ILE A 192 -1.37 -9.02 11.89
N ALA A 193 -0.32 -8.92 12.70
CA ALA A 193 1.06 -8.85 12.21
C ALA A 193 1.46 -10.08 11.39
N ASN A 194 0.98 -11.26 11.81
CA ASN A 194 1.22 -12.53 11.12
C ASN A 194 0.23 -12.83 9.98
N GLY A 195 -0.66 -11.89 9.66
CA GLY A 195 -1.66 -12.09 8.59
C GLY A 195 -2.78 -13.08 8.89
N VAL A 196 -2.88 -13.57 10.14
CA VAL A 196 -3.95 -14.49 10.61
C VAL A 196 -5.30 -13.78 10.61
N LEU A 197 -5.32 -12.51 11.00
CA LEU A 197 -6.49 -11.64 10.93
C LEU A 197 -6.25 -10.48 9.97
N THR A 198 -7.21 -10.22 9.11
CA THR A 198 -7.22 -9.02 8.28
C THR A 198 -7.60 -7.77 9.09
N MET A 199 -7.18 -6.59 8.65
CA MET A 199 -7.59 -5.31 9.27
C MET A 199 -9.12 -5.15 9.33
N GLY A 200 -9.85 -5.67 8.34
CA GLY A 200 -11.32 -5.63 8.29
C GLY A 200 -11.96 -6.47 9.37
N GLN A 201 -11.38 -7.62 9.72
CA GLN A 201 -11.83 -8.49 10.82
C GLN A 201 -11.41 -7.94 12.19
N ALA A 202 -10.23 -7.34 12.28
CA ALA A 202 -9.70 -6.84 13.56
C ALA A 202 -10.39 -5.54 14.04
N ARG A 203 -10.78 -4.65 13.12
CA ARG A 203 -11.35 -3.35 13.47
C ARG A 203 -12.61 -3.41 14.35
N PRO A 204 -13.59 -4.29 14.10
CA PRO A 204 -14.74 -4.42 14.97
C PRO A 204 -14.40 -4.85 16.41
N LEU A 205 -13.29 -5.59 16.63
CA LEU A 205 -12.84 -6.01 17.97
C LEU A 205 -12.55 -4.83 18.92
N LEU A 206 -12.27 -3.65 18.38
CA LEU A 206 -12.08 -2.42 19.16
C LEU A 206 -13.33 -1.98 19.95
N ALA A 207 -14.49 -2.52 19.62
CA ALA A 207 -15.72 -2.26 20.37
C ALA A 207 -15.85 -3.12 21.65
N LEU A 208 -14.98 -4.11 21.83
CA LEU A 208 -14.94 -4.94 23.01
C LEU A 208 -14.07 -4.30 24.09
N GLU A 209 -14.58 -4.21 25.31
CA GLU A 209 -13.94 -3.45 26.39
C GLU A 209 -12.75 -4.17 27.01
N THR A 210 -12.75 -5.51 27.03
CA THR A 210 -11.72 -6.29 27.74
C THR A 210 -10.78 -7.01 26.77
N ALA A 211 -9.49 -7.03 27.08
CA ALA A 211 -8.48 -7.75 26.32
C ALA A 211 -8.77 -9.26 26.22
N ALA A 212 -9.32 -9.85 27.28
CA ALA A 212 -9.71 -11.26 27.27
C ALA A 212 -10.80 -11.55 26.24
N LEU A 213 -11.85 -10.71 26.18
CA LEU A 213 -12.93 -10.87 25.22
C LEU A 213 -12.49 -10.61 23.78
N GLN A 214 -11.55 -9.66 23.58
CA GLN A 214 -10.93 -9.41 22.27
C GLN A 214 -10.16 -10.65 21.78
N ARG A 215 -9.41 -11.31 22.68
CA ARG A 215 -8.66 -12.53 22.33
C ARG A 215 -9.62 -13.70 22.04
N GLU A 216 -10.58 -13.98 22.93
CA GLU A 216 -11.57 -15.05 22.72
C GLU A 216 -12.34 -14.85 21.39
N ALA A 217 -12.73 -13.60 21.10
CA ALA A 217 -13.39 -13.28 19.83
C ALA A 217 -12.47 -13.46 18.62
N ALA A 218 -11.19 -13.10 18.72
CA ALA A 218 -10.22 -13.28 17.66
C ALA A 218 -9.96 -14.77 17.35
N GLU A 219 -9.82 -15.60 18.39
CA GLU A 219 -9.70 -17.06 18.27
C GLU A 219 -10.95 -17.65 17.60
N TYR A 220 -12.13 -17.23 18.03
CA TYR A 220 -13.40 -17.67 17.43
C TYR A 220 -13.52 -17.29 15.94
N ILE A 221 -13.08 -16.07 15.58
CA ILE A 221 -13.07 -15.60 14.18
C ILE A 221 -12.17 -16.48 13.33
N GLN A 222 -11.01 -16.86 13.84
CA GLN A 222 -10.05 -17.72 13.16
C GLN A 222 -10.59 -19.15 12.98
N GLU A 223 -11.11 -19.77 14.07
CA GLU A 223 -11.64 -21.14 14.03
C GLU A 223 -12.82 -21.30 13.06
N HIS A 224 -13.63 -20.26 12.91
CA HIS A 224 -14.84 -20.31 12.09
C HIS A 224 -14.69 -19.58 10.76
N GLU A 225 -13.48 -19.13 10.41
CA GLU A 225 -13.16 -18.41 9.16
C GLU A 225 -14.17 -17.30 8.82
N LEU A 226 -14.54 -16.50 9.82
CA LEU A 226 -15.61 -15.51 9.67
C LEU A 226 -15.21 -14.39 8.70
N SER A 227 -16.08 -14.05 7.76
CA SER A 227 -15.94 -12.86 6.94
C SER A 227 -16.04 -11.58 7.79
N ALA A 228 -15.54 -10.44 7.29
CA ALA A 228 -15.62 -9.16 8.01
C ALA A 228 -17.07 -8.80 8.44
N ARG A 229 -18.08 -9.11 7.62
CA ARG A 229 -19.50 -8.94 7.96
C ARG A 229 -19.96 -9.90 9.07
N GLY A 230 -19.45 -11.13 9.05
CA GLY A 230 -19.69 -12.12 10.11
C GLY A 230 -19.13 -11.65 11.44
N VAL A 231 -17.94 -11.06 11.43
CA VAL A 231 -17.30 -10.46 12.62
C VAL A 231 -18.16 -9.30 13.16
N GLU A 232 -18.61 -8.37 12.31
CA GLU A 232 -19.48 -7.28 12.77
C GLU A 232 -20.75 -7.80 13.45
N ALA A 233 -21.37 -8.86 12.91
CA ALA A 233 -22.55 -9.49 13.51
C ALA A 233 -22.19 -10.15 14.85
N LEU A 234 -21.05 -10.83 14.94
CA LEU A 234 -20.53 -11.42 16.17
C LEU A 234 -20.33 -10.35 17.26
N ILE A 235 -19.64 -9.27 16.93
CA ILE A 235 -19.35 -8.17 17.87
C ILE A 235 -20.64 -7.50 18.37
N LYS A 236 -21.64 -7.29 17.50
CA LYS A 236 -22.95 -6.79 17.91
C LYS A 236 -23.66 -7.72 18.92
N ARG A 237 -23.45 -9.04 18.80
CA ARG A 237 -23.98 -10.02 19.77
C ARG A 237 -23.23 -9.96 21.09
N LEU A 238 -21.88 -9.90 21.03
CA LEU A 238 -21.02 -9.83 22.22
C LEU A 238 -21.21 -8.54 23.01
N ALA A 239 -21.51 -7.43 22.35
CA ALA A 239 -21.84 -6.17 22.99
C ALA A 239 -23.17 -6.26 23.81
N LYS A 240 -24.09 -7.18 23.46
CA LYS A 240 -25.34 -7.42 24.18
C LYS A 240 -25.20 -8.50 25.27
N ASP A 241 -24.44 -9.54 25.01
CA ASP A 241 -24.16 -10.64 25.91
C ASP A 241 -22.69 -11.07 25.79
N PRO A 242 -21.80 -10.63 26.69
CA PRO A 242 -20.39 -11.01 26.70
C PRO A 242 -20.14 -12.53 26.74
N ASN A 243 -21.12 -13.31 27.26
CA ASN A 243 -21.04 -14.77 27.32
C ASN A 243 -21.60 -15.47 26.07
N ALA A 244 -21.95 -14.71 25.02
CA ALA A 244 -22.52 -15.28 23.80
C ALA A 244 -21.57 -16.24 23.06
N LEU A 245 -20.23 -16.14 23.24
CA LEU A 245 -19.26 -17.12 22.72
C LEU A 245 -19.41 -18.47 23.41
N LYS A 246 -19.63 -18.49 24.74
CA LYS A 246 -19.76 -19.73 25.53
C LYS A 246 -21.12 -20.42 25.36
N LYS A 247 -22.15 -19.65 24.97
CA LYS A 247 -23.51 -20.13 24.73
C LYS A 247 -23.80 -20.51 23.29
N SER A 248 -22.98 -20.07 22.36
CA SER A 248 -23.21 -20.40 20.96
C SER A 248 -22.59 -21.74 20.63
N ALA A 249 -23.44 -22.74 20.49
CA ALA A 249 -23.20 -23.72 19.44
C ALA A 249 -22.84 -22.98 18.15
N PRO A 250 -21.95 -23.53 17.30
CA PRO A 250 -21.46 -22.83 16.10
C PRO A 250 -22.64 -22.20 15.36
N PRO A 251 -22.50 -20.97 14.80
CA PRO A 251 -23.53 -20.44 13.95
C PRO A 251 -23.85 -21.55 12.98
N LYS A 252 -25.13 -21.93 12.88
CA LYS A 252 -25.58 -22.98 11.98
C LYS A 252 -24.75 -22.86 10.71
N ALA A 253 -23.85 -23.83 10.52
CA ALA A 253 -23.08 -23.96 9.30
C ALA A 253 -24.08 -23.67 8.17
N GLU A 254 -23.76 -22.75 7.30
CA GLU A 254 -24.49 -22.61 6.04
C GLU A 254 -24.79 -24.02 5.63
N LYS A 255 -26.08 -24.39 5.55
CA LYS A 255 -26.52 -25.77 5.29
C LYS A 255 -25.58 -26.27 4.22
N LYS A 256 -24.77 -27.32 4.54
CA LYS A 256 -23.88 -27.94 3.53
C LYS A 256 -24.76 -28.06 2.31
N PRO A 257 -24.36 -27.50 1.18
CA PRO A 257 -25.22 -27.51 -0.01
C PRO A 257 -25.65 -28.97 -0.18
N ASP A 258 -26.96 -29.17 -0.29
CA ASP A 258 -27.57 -30.47 -0.43
C ASP A 258 -26.78 -31.21 -1.49
N LEU A 259 -26.37 -32.44 -1.25
CA LEU A 259 -25.51 -33.20 -2.17
C LEU A 259 -26.07 -33.12 -3.59
N PHE A 260 -27.40 -33.11 -3.69
CA PHE A 260 -28.16 -32.91 -4.91
C PHE A 260 -27.91 -31.54 -5.57
N VAL A 261 -27.84 -30.46 -4.78
CA VAL A 261 -27.58 -29.10 -5.30
C VAL A 261 -26.16 -29.02 -5.85
N ARG A 262 -25.19 -29.64 -5.18
CA ARG A 262 -23.79 -29.68 -5.62
C ARG A 262 -23.63 -30.47 -6.92
N GLU A 263 -24.25 -31.63 -7.02
CA GLU A 263 -24.26 -32.42 -8.25
C GLU A 263 -24.94 -31.64 -9.40
N ALA A 264 -26.02 -30.95 -9.11
CA ALA A 264 -26.71 -30.11 -10.10
C ALA A 264 -25.84 -28.92 -10.56
N GLU A 265 -25.14 -28.26 -9.65
CA GLU A 265 -24.16 -27.21 -9.97
C GLU A 265 -23.02 -27.73 -10.86
N GLU A 266 -22.44 -28.90 -10.52
CA GLU A 266 -21.38 -29.52 -11.31
C GLU A 266 -21.85 -29.93 -12.70
N ARG A 267 -23.06 -30.50 -12.81
CA ARG A 267 -23.65 -30.86 -14.10
C ARG A 267 -23.91 -29.65 -14.98
N LEU A 268 -24.49 -28.60 -14.41
CA LEU A 268 -24.76 -27.35 -15.14
C LEU A 268 -23.45 -26.63 -15.52
N THR A 269 -22.47 -26.57 -14.65
CA THR A 269 -21.17 -26.01 -14.95
C THR A 269 -20.47 -26.74 -16.09
N ARG A 270 -20.56 -28.07 -16.12
CA ARG A 270 -19.99 -28.90 -17.20
C ARG A 270 -20.75 -28.74 -18.52
N SER A 271 -22.09 -28.62 -18.48
CA SER A 271 -22.93 -28.44 -19.66
C SER A 271 -22.80 -27.04 -20.26
N LEU A 272 -22.76 -25.99 -19.44
CA LEU A 272 -22.72 -24.61 -19.89
C LEU A 272 -21.32 -24.07 -20.10
N GLY A 273 -20.26 -24.80 -19.60
CA GLY A 273 -18.86 -24.40 -19.73
C GLY A 273 -18.50 -23.15 -18.92
N THR A 274 -19.35 -22.75 -17.96
CA THR A 274 -19.14 -21.58 -17.11
C THR A 274 -19.61 -21.85 -15.68
N LYS A 275 -19.16 -21.04 -14.72
CA LYS A 275 -19.49 -21.21 -13.30
C LYS A 275 -20.97 -20.96 -13.05
N VAL A 276 -21.65 -21.98 -12.52
CA VAL A 276 -23.06 -21.92 -12.12
C VAL A 276 -23.17 -22.07 -10.61
N ARG A 277 -24.03 -21.29 -9.97
CA ARG A 277 -24.33 -21.36 -8.55
C ARG A 277 -25.82 -21.44 -8.33
N ILE A 278 -26.27 -22.38 -7.48
CA ILE A 278 -27.66 -22.57 -7.11
C ILE A 278 -27.86 -22.13 -5.67
N GLN A 279 -28.66 -21.10 -5.45
CA GLN A 279 -29.05 -20.62 -4.14
C GLN A 279 -30.47 -21.12 -3.84
N THR A 280 -30.60 -22.06 -2.91
CA THR A 280 -31.92 -22.52 -2.43
C THR A 280 -32.55 -21.46 -1.53
N GLY A 281 -33.81 -21.12 -1.80
CA GLY A 281 -34.57 -20.16 -1.00
C GLY A 281 -35.00 -20.73 0.35
N ARG A 282 -35.61 -19.88 1.21
CA ARG A 282 -36.15 -20.29 2.52
C ARG A 282 -37.42 -21.14 2.39
N GLU A 283 -38.14 -21.03 1.28
CA GLU A 283 -39.33 -21.80 0.97
C GLU A 283 -38.96 -23.03 0.14
N GLU A 284 -39.52 -24.18 0.44
CA GLU A 284 -39.30 -25.41 -0.31
C GLU A 284 -39.63 -25.22 -1.78
N GLY A 285 -38.73 -25.63 -2.67
CA GLY A 285 -38.95 -25.56 -4.12
C GLY A 285 -38.65 -24.20 -4.77
N LYS A 286 -38.25 -23.17 -4.01
CA LYS A 286 -37.83 -21.87 -4.56
C LYS A 286 -36.34 -21.65 -4.41
N GLY A 287 -35.70 -21.12 -5.45
CA GLY A 287 -34.30 -20.83 -5.47
C GLY A 287 -33.93 -19.84 -6.58
N ARG A 288 -32.66 -19.47 -6.62
CA ARG A 288 -32.06 -18.62 -7.64
C ARG A 288 -30.93 -19.40 -8.31
N LEU A 289 -30.90 -19.40 -9.63
CA LEU A 289 -29.82 -19.89 -10.45
C LEU A 289 -29.00 -18.67 -10.92
N GLU A 290 -27.73 -18.68 -10.66
CA GLU A 290 -26.79 -17.63 -11.05
C GLU A 290 -25.75 -18.24 -11.99
N ILE A 291 -25.71 -17.72 -13.23
CA ILE A 291 -24.80 -18.17 -14.28
C ILE A 291 -23.84 -17.02 -14.57
N SER A 292 -22.53 -17.24 -14.39
CA SER A 292 -21.52 -16.24 -14.66
C SER A 292 -21.13 -16.24 -16.14
N TYR A 293 -20.95 -15.07 -16.76
CA TYR A 293 -20.40 -14.93 -18.11
C TYR A 293 -19.26 -13.91 -18.10
N PHE A 294 -18.31 -14.03 -19.04
CA PHE A 294 -17.08 -13.25 -19.04
C PHE A 294 -16.93 -12.31 -20.24
N SER A 295 -17.78 -12.50 -21.29
CA SER A 295 -17.81 -11.63 -22.48
C SER A 295 -19.22 -11.57 -23.07
N ALA A 296 -19.47 -10.59 -23.96
CA ALA A 296 -20.73 -10.49 -24.70
C ALA A 296 -20.98 -11.73 -25.57
N GLU A 297 -19.95 -12.28 -26.20
CA GLU A 297 -20.02 -13.50 -27.03
C GLU A 297 -20.38 -14.73 -26.17
N ASP A 298 -19.83 -14.81 -24.94
CA ASP A 298 -20.15 -15.89 -24.00
C ASP A 298 -21.62 -15.81 -23.56
N LEU A 299 -22.14 -14.59 -23.34
CA LEU A 299 -23.56 -14.38 -23.06
C LEU A 299 -24.45 -14.83 -24.18
N GLU A 300 -24.14 -14.49 -25.46
CA GLU A 300 -24.90 -14.93 -26.64
C GLU A 300 -24.88 -16.45 -26.79
N ARG A 301 -23.71 -17.08 -26.57
CA ARG A 301 -23.59 -18.54 -26.57
C ARG A 301 -24.48 -19.18 -25.50
N LEU A 302 -24.48 -18.65 -24.27
CA LEU A 302 -25.30 -19.14 -23.17
C LEU A 302 -26.78 -18.97 -23.45
N LEU A 303 -27.18 -17.81 -23.98
CA LEU A 303 -28.57 -17.56 -24.39
C LEU A 303 -29.01 -18.53 -25.48
N SER A 304 -28.18 -18.80 -26.49
CA SER A 304 -28.50 -19.77 -27.56
C SER A 304 -28.68 -21.18 -26.99
N LEU A 305 -27.78 -21.63 -26.07
CA LEU A 305 -27.89 -22.94 -25.42
C LEU A 305 -29.17 -23.07 -24.58
N LEU A 306 -29.55 -22.03 -23.85
CA LEU A 306 -30.75 -22.02 -23.02
C LEU A 306 -32.05 -21.92 -23.82
N THR A 307 -32.04 -21.25 -24.99
CA THR A 307 -33.22 -21.09 -25.86
C THR A 307 -33.39 -22.25 -26.82
N THR A 308 -32.29 -22.83 -27.34
CA THR A 308 -32.37 -23.98 -28.27
C THR A 308 -32.94 -25.24 -27.61
N SER A 309 -32.80 -25.39 -26.27
CA SER A 309 -33.48 -26.45 -25.50
C SER A 309 -35.00 -26.25 -25.40
N ALA A 310 -35.56 -25.09 -25.77
CA ALA A 310 -36.98 -24.81 -25.64
C ALA A 310 -37.81 -25.23 -26.90
N ASP A 311 -37.17 -25.30 -28.07
CA ASP A 311 -37.92 -25.52 -29.33
C ASP A 311 -37.82 -26.94 -29.93
N GLY A 312 -36.89 -27.80 -29.43
CA GLY A 312 -36.55 -29.06 -30.11
C GLY A 312 -37.03 -30.37 -29.48
N ALA A 313 -37.53 -30.41 -28.24
CA ALA A 313 -37.86 -31.69 -27.60
C ALA A 313 -39.05 -31.61 -26.60
N ALA A 314 -39.99 -30.75 -26.83
CA ALA A 314 -40.82 -30.31 -25.73
C ALA A 314 -42.32 -30.66 -25.79
N LYS A 315 -42.77 -31.63 -26.51
CA LYS A 315 -44.22 -32.02 -26.41
C LYS A 315 -44.50 -33.45 -25.97
N GLU A 316 -43.61 -34.39 -26.13
CA GLU A 316 -43.87 -35.79 -25.72
C GLU A 316 -43.21 -36.20 -24.40
N ASP A 317 -41.98 -35.76 -24.07
CA ASP A 317 -41.30 -36.14 -22.83
C ASP A 317 -41.82 -35.41 -21.58
N LYS A 318 -42.34 -34.20 -21.70
CA LYS A 318 -42.91 -33.47 -20.54
C LYS A 318 -44.16 -34.13 -19.95
N ARG A 319 -44.95 -34.79 -20.74
CA ARG A 319 -46.12 -35.55 -20.23
C ARG A 319 -45.74 -36.85 -19.57
N ALA A 320 -44.70 -37.53 -20.02
CA ALA A 320 -44.18 -38.76 -19.44
C ALA A 320 -43.47 -38.49 -18.09
N ALA A 321 -42.63 -37.45 -17.99
CA ALA A 321 -41.94 -37.05 -16.78
C ALA A 321 -42.91 -36.55 -15.69
N LEU A 322 -43.92 -35.77 -16.02
CA LEU A 322 -44.97 -35.33 -15.08
C LEU A 322 -45.84 -36.47 -14.56
N ARG A 323 -46.11 -37.50 -15.37
CA ARG A 323 -46.84 -38.69 -14.93
C ARG A 323 -46.00 -39.59 -14.02
N ALA A 324 -44.69 -39.70 -14.22
CA ALA A 324 -43.79 -40.45 -13.33
C ALA A 324 -43.63 -39.77 -11.95
N PHE A 325 -43.69 -38.45 -11.87
CA PHE A 325 -43.65 -37.68 -10.59
C PHE A 325 -44.98 -37.76 -9.80
N SER A 326 -46.09 -37.93 -10.47
CA SER A 326 -47.41 -37.99 -9.80
C SER A 326 -47.76 -39.35 -9.21
N THR A 327 -46.96 -40.40 -9.47
CA THR A 327 -47.22 -41.78 -9.01
C THR A 327 -46.35 -42.26 -7.86
N GLN A 328 -45.37 -41.47 -7.44
CA GLN A 328 -44.65 -41.77 -6.18
C GLN A 328 -45.38 -41.18 -4.96
N LYS A 329 -46.34 -41.94 -4.49
CA LYS A 329 -46.90 -41.75 -3.13
C LYS A 329 -45.77 -42.06 -2.14
N PHE A 330 -45.33 -41.05 -1.42
CA PHE A 330 -44.55 -41.24 -0.22
C PHE A 330 -45.46 -41.88 0.86
N THR A 331 -45.20 -43.12 1.19
CA THR A 331 -45.73 -43.74 2.40
C THR A 331 -44.78 -43.44 3.55
N VAL A 332 -45.31 -42.97 4.63
CA VAL A 332 -44.82 -42.52 5.96
C VAL A 332 -43.52 -43.12 6.45
#